data_a8161310f8aec8aa0ae823881a8d22c8
#
_entry.id   a8161310f8aec8aa0ae823881a8d22c8
#
_cell.length_a   1.000
_cell.length_b   1.000
_cell.length_c   1.000
_cell.angle_alpha   90.00
_cell.angle_beta   90.00
_cell.angle_gamma   90.00
#
_symmetry.space_group_name_H-M   'P 1'
#
loop_
_entity.id
_entity.type
_entity.pdbx_description
1 polymer ?
#
loop_
_entity_poly.entity_id
_entity_poly.type
_entity_poly.pdbx_seq_one_letter_code
_entity_poly.pdbx_strand_id
1 'polypeptide(L)'
;MNRGLLSKRNLAIVFGAALVLTVAITAAAIGLGHPDVPSDDVAVIDDDSVDVPGLFEDGVISKANFDRFLDQTAKQNGMQSVPQPSDPQYKQLKDQAMQSALQIGWIVGEASRQGLSFTDTQIQQSYDQIKSQFKTEQEYVKARDQAGLTEQDVRERAKLQLIQNKIQDDISNSVGTVSESDARKYYDANKQQFTQPATRTIRIIQNKDAAQVNQALTALRADDSAANWKKVAAQYSTDTTSKDKGGLRSNIVPGSFQQPLDDDIFAAPTNEVQGPVTTSTGTFAFEVISATPEKVQSFDDTVSSASGGPAQKVSDQIKQQIKSQEQQEALTAFGDSFRSYWTSLTQCASDYLVQGCDNFNGGGPTCDPSKLGPSQTGGESQGCPAPVFASCQEGSAQTGGQAGQLQCTGAGPSPASPGSFKPFVPSAGGAPQGPHPAGEGTTGAPGGISIPGLTGG
;
A
#
# COMPACT_ATOMS: atom_id res chain seq x y z
N MET A 1 -3.95 -2.72 30.15
CA MET A 1 -3.01 -3.62 29.46
C MET A 1 -3.83 -4.67 28.73
N ASN A 2 -4.20 -4.43 27.49
CA ASN A 2 -4.93 -5.39 26.65
C ASN A 2 -4.07 -5.64 25.41
N ARG A 3 -3.40 -6.79 25.39
CA ARG A 3 -2.74 -7.30 24.18
C ARG A 3 -3.83 -7.93 23.32
N GLY A 4 -4.23 -7.24 22.24
CA GLY A 4 -5.12 -7.78 21.23
C GLY A 4 -4.43 -8.94 20.50
N LEU A 5 -5.00 -10.13 20.61
CA LEU A 5 -4.66 -11.29 19.81
C LEU A 5 -4.98 -10.98 18.33
N LEU A 6 -3.97 -10.91 17.52
CA LEU A 6 -4.13 -10.88 16.06
C LEU A 6 -4.66 -12.23 15.59
N SER A 7 -5.82 -12.20 14.97
CA SER A 7 -6.51 -13.38 14.44
C SER A 7 -5.66 -14.09 13.38
N LYS A 8 -5.62 -15.43 13.43
CA LYS A 8 -4.93 -16.33 12.49
C LYS A 8 -5.28 -16.11 11.00
N ARG A 9 -6.32 -15.32 10.70
CA ARG A 9 -6.78 -15.01 9.33
C ARG A 9 -5.99 -13.89 8.64
N ASN A 10 -5.23 -13.08 9.36
CA ASN A 10 -4.49 -11.96 8.77
C ASN A 10 -3.05 -12.29 8.40
N LEU A 11 -2.57 -13.48 8.74
CA LEU A 11 -1.19 -13.90 8.50
C LEU A 11 -0.92 -14.40 7.07
N ALA A 12 -1.97 -14.87 6.38
CA ALA A 12 -1.85 -15.38 5.00
C ALA A 12 -1.74 -14.28 3.91
N ILE A 13 -2.00 -13.01 4.27
CA ILE A 13 -2.11 -11.91 3.30
C ILE A 13 -0.77 -11.22 3.03
N VAL A 14 0.22 -11.35 3.90
CA VAL A 14 1.46 -10.55 3.82
C VAL A 14 2.47 -11.07 2.78
N PHE A 15 2.40 -12.33 2.36
CA PHE A 15 3.29 -12.88 1.32
C PHE A 15 2.72 -12.92 -0.09
N GLY A 16 1.41 -12.69 -0.25
CA GLY A 16 0.74 -12.60 -1.54
C GLY A 16 0.72 -11.20 -2.15
N ALA A 17 0.99 -10.17 -1.37
CA ALA A 17 0.78 -8.77 -1.79
C ALA A 17 2.04 -8.02 -2.24
N ALA A 18 3.23 -8.62 -2.13
CA ALA A 18 4.48 -7.90 -2.39
C ALA A 18 4.97 -7.95 -3.85
N LEU A 19 4.28 -8.64 -4.77
CA LEU A 19 4.71 -8.68 -6.17
C LEU A 19 3.54 -8.92 -7.14
N VAL A 20 2.59 -8.00 -7.21
CA VAL A 20 1.67 -7.91 -8.33
C VAL A 20 1.86 -6.56 -8.99
N LEU A 21 2.67 -6.54 -10.03
CA LEU A 21 2.83 -5.38 -10.90
C LEU A 21 2.82 -5.82 -12.37
N THR A 22 1.91 -5.26 -13.11
CA THR A 22 1.70 -5.51 -14.53
C THR A 22 2.26 -4.37 -15.39
N VAL A 23 2.99 -4.67 -16.45
CA VAL A 23 3.10 -3.85 -17.68
C VAL A 23 3.39 -4.72 -18.91
N ALA A 24 2.75 -4.40 -20.00
CA ALA A 24 2.98 -5.00 -21.30
C ALA A 24 4.11 -4.28 -22.04
N ILE A 25 5.14 -5.01 -22.44
CA ILE A 25 6.11 -4.56 -23.43
C ILE A 25 6.12 -5.61 -24.55
N THR A 26 5.81 -5.18 -25.76
CA THR A 26 5.95 -5.98 -26.97
C THR A 26 7.44 -6.11 -27.31
N ALA A 27 8.05 -7.23 -26.94
CA ALA A 27 9.34 -7.63 -27.52
C ALA A 27 9.07 -8.39 -28.82
N ALA A 28 9.62 -7.89 -29.90
CA ALA A 28 9.66 -8.64 -31.16
C ALA A 28 10.58 -9.85 -30.94
N ALA A 29 10.00 -11.01 -30.70
CA ALA A 29 10.71 -12.28 -30.66
C ALA A 29 11.27 -12.60 -32.06
N ILE A 30 12.57 -12.52 -32.19
CA ILE A 30 13.27 -13.20 -33.29
C ILE A 30 13.25 -14.68 -32.92
N GLY A 31 12.46 -15.48 -33.64
CA GLY A 31 12.15 -16.87 -33.34
C GLY A 31 13.39 -17.77 -33.25
N LEU A 32 13.90 -17.88 -32.04
CA LEU A 32 14.61 -19.07 -31.59
C LEU A 32 13.58 -19.82 -30.77
N GLY A 33 13.18 -21.02 -31.21
CA GLY A 33 12.18 -21.82 -30.49
C GLY A 33 12.62 -22.00 -29.03
N HIS A 34 11.70 -21.77 -28.12
CA HIS A 34 11.92 -22.08 -26.70
C HIS A 34 12.15 -23.60 -26.55
N PRO A 35 12.95 -24.05 -25.58
CA PRO A 35 13.12 -25.47 -25.34
C PRO A 35 11.76 -26.11 -25.01
N ASP A 36 11.49 -27.25 -25.63
CA ASP A 36 10.31 -28.06 -25.27
C ASP A 36 10.48 -28.56 -23.82
N VAL A 37 9.44 -28.47 -23.04
CA VAL A 37 9.46 -29.00 -21.66
C VAL A 37 9.46 -30.54 -21.77
N PRO A 38 10.50 -31.24 -21.28
CA PRO A 38 10.55 -32.71 -21.27
C PRO A 38 9.36 -33.33 -20.48
N SER A 39 9.02 -34.58 -20.79
CA SER A 39 7.83 -35.26 -20.26
C SER A 39 7.84 -35.43 -18.71
N ASP A 40 9.04 -35.47 -18.14
CA ASP A 40 9.25 -35.65 -16.69
C ASP A 40 9.42 -34.34 -15.92
N ASP A 41 9.32 -33.21 -16.64
CA ASP A 41 9.46 -31.88 -16.08
C ASP A 41 8.15 -31.10 -16.11
N VAL A 42 8.02 -30.12 -15.25
CA VAL A 42 6.83 -29.26 -15.16
C VAL A 42 7.05 -27.88 -15.73
N ALA A 43 8.29 -27.38 -15.66
CA ALA A 43 8.70 -26.11 -16.28
C ALA A 43 10.19 -26.05 -16.55
N VAL A 44 10.55 -25.22 -17.53
CA VAL A 44 11.92 -24.85 -17.86
C VAL A 44 12.00 -23.33 -17.89
N ILE A 45 12.99 -22.77 -17.20
CA ILE A 45 13.44 -21.38 -17.35
C ILE A 45 14.71 -21.43 -18.18
N ASP A 46 14.75 -20.76 -19.33
CA ASP A 46 15.90 -20.74 -20.26
C ASP A 46 17.07 -19.90 -19.67
N ASP A 47 17.57 -20.33 -18.52
CA ASP A 47 18.69 -19.75 -17.80
C ASP A 47 19.28 -20.78 -16.80
N ASP A 48 20.42 -21.37 -17.15
CA ASP A 48 21.12 -22.40 -16.38
C ASP A 48 21.60 -21.87 -14.99
N SER A 49 21.58 -20.57 -14.75
CA SER A 49 21.95 -20.01 -13.45
C SER A 49 20.83 -20.13 -12.42
N VAL A 50 19.64 -20.58 -12.81
CA VAL A 50 18.52 -20.80 -11.91
C VAL A 50 18.67 -22.16 -11.24
N ASP A 51 19.36 -22.16 -10.11
CA ASP A 51 19.58 -23.34 -9.27
C ASP A 51 19.07 -23.09 -7.85
N VAL A 52 18.10 -23.92 -7.41
CA VAL A 52 17.48 -23.88 -6.10
C VAL A 52 17.41 -25.30 -5.55
N PRO A 53 18.22 -25.66 -4.58
CA PRO A 53 18.30 -27.03 -4.06
C PRO A 53 16.92 -27.65 -3.77
N GLY A 54 16.63 -28.74 -4.46
CA GLY A 54 15.35 -29.47 -4.34
C GLY A 54 14.15 -28.80 -4.99
N LEU A 55 14.30 -27.74 -5.74
CA LEU A 55 13.22 -27.14 -6.54
C LEU A 55 13.65 -26.98 -8.00
N PHE A 56 14.73 -26.26 -8.28
CA PHE A 56 15.30 -26.07 -9.62
C PHE A 56 16.67 -26.72 -9.71
N GLU A 57 16.97 -27.32 -10.85
CA GLU A 57 18.29 -27.77 -11.25
C GLU A 57 18.53 -27.28 -12.68
N ASP A 58 19.52 -26.42 -12.85
CA ASP A 58 19.85 -25.80 -14.16
C ASP A 58 18.62 -25.21 -14.90
N GLY A 59 17.79 -24.44 -14.21
CA GLY A 59 16.58 -23.84 -14.77
C GLY A 59 15.36 -24.76 -14.89
N VAL A 60 15.48 -26.04 -14.51
CA VAL A 60 14.42 -27.04 -14.70
C VAL A 60 13.74 -27.38 -13.39
N ILE A 61 12.42 -27.45 -13.37
CA ILE A 61 11.62 -28.06 -12.31
C ILE A 61 11.19 -29.46 -12.74
N SER A 62 11.77 -30.48 -12.15
CA SER A 62 11.28 -31.85 -12.34
C SER A 62 9.93 -32.05 -11.63
N LYS A 63 9.16 -33.02 -12.14
CA LYS A 63 7.90 -33.40 -11.51
C LYS A 63 8.05 -33.83 -10.05
N ALA A 64 9.13 -34.54 -9.72
CA ALA A 64 9.43 -34.98 -8.35
C ALA A 64 9.70 -33.80 -7.41
N ASN A 65 10.47 -32.79 -7.86
CA ASN A 65 10.75 -31.57 -7.11
C ASN A 65 9.48 -30.74 -6.92
N PHE A 66 8.65 -30.63 -7.96
CA PHE A 66 7.38 -29.93 -7.87
C PHE A 66 6.40 -30.62 -6.92
N ASP A 67 6.25 -31.94 -6.97
CA ASP A 67 5.36 -32.69 -6.07
C ASP A 67 5.76 -32.50 -4.60
N ARG A 68 7.07 -32.48 -4.31
CA ARG A 68 7.58 -32.14 -2.98
C ARG A 68 7.22 -30.68 -2.57
N PHE A 69 7.40 -29.75 -3.46
CA PHE A 69 7.07 -28.34 -3.22
C PHE A 69 5.57 -28.12 -3.05
N LEU A 70 4.74 -28.86 -3.79
CA LEU A 70 3.29 -28.85 -3.67
C LEU A 70 2.84 -29.37 -2.29
N ASP A 71 3.46 -30.44 -1.78
CA ASP A 71 3.20 -30.95 -0.43
C ASP A 71 3.59 -29.91 0.64
N GLN A 72 4.74 -29.26 0.50
CA GLN A 72 5.14 -28.16 1.38
C GLN A 72 4.12 -27.01 1.34
N THR A 73 3.65 -26.64 0.15
CA THR A 73 2.64 -25.58 -0.03
C THR A 73 1.31 -25.96 0.64
N ALA A 74 0.89 -27.21 0.52
CA ALA A 74 -0.30 -27.74 1.20
C ALA A 74 -0.18 -27.57 2.72
N LYS A 75 0.93 -28.03 3.29
CA LYS A 75 1.20 -27.95 4.75
C LYS A 75 1.25 -26.51 5.25
N GLN A 76 1.85 -25.59 4.48
CA GLN A 76 1.89 -24.14 4.79
C GLN A 76 0.50 -23.51 4.77
N ASN A 77 -0.40 -24.02 3.92
CA ASN A 77 -1.82 -23.63 3.90
C ASN A 77 -2.67 -24.32 4.98
N GLY A 78 -2.03 -25.06 5.88
CA GLY A 78 -2.70 -25.76 7.00
C GLY A 78 -3.41 -27.05 6.61
N MET A 79 -3.14 -27.58 5.41
CA MET A 79 -3.65 -28.86 4.94
C MET A 79 -2.78 -30.00 5.48
N GLN A 80 -3.38 -31.14 5.77
CA GLN A 80 -2.62 -32.33 6.24
C GLN A 80 -1.89 -33.04 5.08
N SER A 81 -2.45 -32.96 3.89
CA SER A 81 -1.90 -33.57 2.67
C SER A 81 -2.40 -32.81 1.44
N VAL A 82 -1.76 -33.01 0.30
CA VAL A 82 -2.24 -32.53 -1.00
C VAL A 82 -3.62 -33.14 -1.29
N PRO A 83 -4.64 -32.33 -1.66
CA PRO A 83 -5.95 -32.84 -2.08
C PRO A 83 -5.85 -33.76 -3.29
N GLN A 84 -6.87 -34.63 -3.48
CA GLN A 84 -6.91 -35.47 -4.69
C GLN A 84 -7.10 -34.63 -5.95
N PRO A 85 -6.58 -35.03 -7.11
CA PRO A 85 -6.71 -34.30 -8.37
C PRO A 85 -8.16 -33.99 -8.79
N SER A 86 -9.14 -34.79 -8.32
CA SER A 86 -10.57 -34.54 -8.54
C SER A 86 -11.18 -33.48 -7.63
N ASP A 87 -10.47 -33.05 -6.58
CA ASP A 87 -10.93 -32.02 -5.65
C ASP A 87 -10.72 -30.62 -6.29
N PRO A 88 -11.72 -29.75 -6.27
CA PRO A 88 -11.58 -28.37 -6.75
C PRO A 88 -10.41 -27.59 -6.11
N GLN A 89 -10.07 -27.88 -4.87
CA GLN A 89 -8.95 -27.25 -4.15
C GLN A 89 -7.58 -27.67 -4.71
N TYR A 90 -7.49 -28.86 -5.36
CA TYR A 90 -6.23 -29.32 -5.95
C TYR A 90 -5.70 -28.37 -7.00
N LYS A 91 -6.58 -27.97 -7.94
CA LYS A 91 -6.18 -27.05 -9.01
C LYS A 91 -5.67 -25.73 -8.46
N GLN A 92 -6.40 -25.14 -7.50
CA GLN A 92 -6.01 -23.88 -6.87
C GLN A 92 -4.66 -23.99 -6.17
N LEU A 93 -4.45 -25.07 -5.40
CA LEU A 93 -3.19 -25.31 -4.70
C LEU A 93 -2.04 -25.52 -5.68
N LYS A 94 -2.25 -26.30 -6.74
CA LYS A 94 -1.26 -26.56 -7.78
C LYS A 94 -0.86 -25.28 -8.50
N ASP A 95 -1.83 -24.47 -8.90
CA ASP A 95 -1.57 -23.19 -9.58
C ASP A 95 -0.80 -22.21 -8.67
N GLN A 96 -1.16 -22.15 -7.39
CA GLN A 96 -0.45 -21.37 -6.38
C GLN A 96 1.00 -21.85 -6.18
N ALA A 97 1.19 -23.16 -6.05
CA ALA A 97 2.52 -23.76 -5.90
C ALA A 97 3.38 -23.45 -7.14
N MET A 98 2.81 -23.61 -8.34
CA MET A 98 3.52 -23.34 -9.58
C MET A 98 3.94 -21.87 -9.70
N GLN A 99 3.04 -20.91 -9.46
CA GLN A 99 3.36 -19.49 -9.46
C GLN A 99 4.45 -19.15 -8.43
N SER A 100 4.38 -19.75 -7.23
CA SER A 100 5.39 -19.53 -6.20
C SER A 100 6.74 -20.13 -6.58
N ALA A 101 6.76 -21.31 -7.18
CA ALA A 101 7.99 -21.93 -7.66
C ALA A 101 8.67 -21.09 -8.74
N LEU A 102 7.92 -20.64 -9.76
CA LEU A 102 8.45 -19.77 -10.80
C LEU A 102 9.03 -18.47 -10.23
N GLN A 103 8.33 -17.82 -9.29
CA GLN A 103 8.83 -16.60 -8.65
C GLN A 103 10.15 -16.84 -7.91
N ILE A 104 10.31 -17.97 -7.25
CA ILE A 104 11.57 -18.34 -6.58
C ILE A 104 12.69 -18.46 -7.61
N GLY A 105 12.46 -19.20 -8.70
CA GLY A 105 13.43 -19.35 -9.78
C GLY A 105 13.83 -18.00 -10.38
N TRP A 106 12.87 -17.15 -10.70
CA TRP A 106 13.11 -15.82 -11.25
C TRP A 106 13.93 -14.91 -10.32
N ILE A 107 13.67 -14.96 -9.00
CA ILE A 107 14.43 -14.17 -8.01
C ILE A 107 15.88 -14.65 -7.96
N VAL A 108 16.13 -15.96 -8.04
CA VAL A 108 17.49 -16.52 -8.03
C VAL A 108 18.20 -16.20 -9.33
N GLY A 109 17.55 -16.38 -10.48
CA GLY A 109 18.09 -15.99 -11.77
C GLY A 109 18.41 -14.49 -11.84
N GLU A 110 17.51 -13.64 -11.32
CA GLU A 110 17.75 -12.20 -11.27
C GLU A 110 18.96 -11.85 -10.41
N ALA A 111 19.12 -12.52 -9.26
CA ALA A 111 20.30 -12.35 -8.42
C ALA A 111 21.58 -12.72 -9.18
N SER A 112 21.56 -13.82 -9.91
CA SER A 112 22.69 -14.25 -10.76
C SER A 112 22.96 -13.22 -11.87
N ARG A 113 21.93 -12.78 -12.58
CA ARG A 113 22.03 -11.76 -13.65
C ARG A 113 22.60 -10.44 -13.16
N GLN A 114 22.30 -10.04 -11.91
CA GLN A 114 22.85 -8.85 -11.27
C GLN A 114 24.22 -9.11 -10.59
N GLY A 115 24.74 -10.34 -10.61
CA GLY A 115 25.99 -10.70 -9.96
C GLY A 115 25.93 -10.64 -8.42
N LEU A 116 24.73 -10.79 -7.84
CA LEU A 116 24.55 -10.78 -6.39
C LEU A 116 25.06 -12.10 -5.80
N SER A 117 25.91 -12.01 -4.81
CA SER A 117 26.41 -13.16 -4.05
C SER A 117 26.38 -12.87 -2.56
N PHE A 118 26.12 -13.90 -1.78
CA PHE A 118 26.09 -13.82 -0.32
C PHE A 118 27.02 -14.86 0.27
N THR A 119 27.78 -14.46 1.28
CA THR A 119 28.67 -15.36 2.01
C THR A 119 27.86 -16.29 2.92
N ASP A 120 28.41 -17.46 3.22
CA ASP A 120 27.80 -18.40 4.18
C ASP A 120 27.51 -17.73 5.53
N THR A 121 28.36 -16.78 5.95
CA THR A 121 28.13 -16.01 7.18
C THR A 121 26.87 -15.16 7.11
N GLN A 122 26.61 -14.49 5.97
CA GLN A 122 25.40 -13.67 5.79
C GLN A 122 24.15 -14.56 5.77
N ILE A 123 24.23 -15.70 5.06
CA ILE A 123 23.12 -16.67 5.03
C ILE A 123 22.87 -17.23 6.42
N GLN A 124 23.93 -17.56 7.18
CA GLN A 124 23.79 -18.03 8.55
C GLN A 124 23.15 -16.98 9.48
N GLN A 125 23.55 -15.72 9.37
CA GLN A 125 22.95 -14.63 10.14
C GLN A 125 21.46 -14.47 9.85
N SER A 126 21.07 -14.51 8.57
CA SER A 126 19.65 -14.45 8.16
C SER A 126 18.87 -15.68 8.68
N TYR A 127 19.47 -16.87 8.60
CA TYR A 127 18.90 -18.08 9.16
C TYR A 127 18.70 -17.99 10.69
N ASP A 128 19.72 -17.49 11.41
CA ASP A 128 19.64 -17.31 12.86
C ASP A 128 18.59 -16.26 13.24
N GLN A 129 18.40 -15.23 12.41
CA GLN A 129 17.33 -14.25 12.59
C GLN A 129 15.94 -14.90 12.43
N ILE A 130 15.76 -15.81 11.48
CA ILE A 130 14.52 -16.60 11.36
C ILE A 130 14.30 -17.42 12.63
N LYS A 131 15.32 -18.12 13.11
CA LYS A 131 15.24 -18.94 14.35
C LYS A 131 14.92 -18.11 15.59
N SER A 132 15.46 -16.90 15.69
CA SER A 132 15.26 -15.99 16.82
C SER A 132 13.80 -15.53 17.01
N GLN A 133 12.93 -15.74 16.02
CA GLN A 133 11.49 -15.44 16.12
C GLN A 133 10.76 -16.47 17.00
N PHE A 134 11.39 -17.61 17.28
CA PHE A 134 10.86 -18.66 18.15
C PHE A 134 11.49 -18.56 19.54
N LYS A 135 10.70 -18.84 20.58
CA LYS A 135 11.17 -18.76 21.96
C LYS A 135 12.17 -19.85 22.32
N THR A 136 12.05 -20.99 21.66
CA THR A 136 12.90 -22.16 21.89
C THR A 136 13.23 -22.88 20.59
N GLU A 137 14.34 -23.62 20.58
CA GLU A 137 14.74 -24.48 19.47
C GLU A 137 13.66 -25.54 19.15
N GLN A 138 12.98 -26.07 20.18
CA GLN A 138 11.94 -27.06 20.00
C GLN A 138 10.71 -26.47 19.28
N GLU A 139 10.34 -25.23 19.58
CA GLU A 139 9.26 -24.52 18.87
C GLU A 139 9.62 -24.32 17.39
N TYR A 140 10.86 -23.92 17.12
CA TYR A 140 11.36 -23.78 15.74
C TYR A 140 11.31 -25.11 14.99
N VAL A 141 11.90 -26.18 15.55
CA VAL A 141 11.93 -27.51 14.91
C VAL A 141 10.49 -28.02 14.65
N LYS A 142 9.62 -27.89 15.64
CA LYS A 142 8.21 -28.26 15.48
C LYS A 142 7.52 -27.48 14.37
N ALA A 143 7.71 -26.17 14.29
CA ALA A 143 7.10 -25.33 13.25
C ALA A 143 7.65 -25.68 11.86
N ARG A 144 8.96 -25.86 11.75
CA ARG A 144 9.64 -26.29 10.53
C ARG A 144 9.08 -27.63 10.02
N ASP A 145 9.02 -28.64 10.91
CA ASP A 145 8.56 -29.98 10.56
C ASP A 145 7.07 -29.98 10.20
N GLN A 146 6.24 -29.20 10.88
CA GLN A 146 4.83 -29.02 10.55
C GLN A 146 4.64 -28.37 9.16
N ALA A 147 5.54 -27.47 8.76
CA ALA A 147 5.53 -26.88 7.43
C ALA A 147 6.12 -27.82 6.34
N GLY A 148 6.58 -29.01 6.71
CA GLY A 148 7.23 -29.97 5.79
C GLY A 148 8.58 -29.50 5.26
N LEU A 149 9.28 -28.63 6.00
CA LEU A 149 10.54 -28.04 5.60
C LEU A 149 11.72 -28.79 6.21
N THR A 150 12.79 -28.93 5.43
CA THR A 150 14.10 -29.32 5.93
C THR A 150 14.87 -28.09 6.43
N GLU A 151 15.97 -28.30 7.11
CA GLU A 151 16.88 -27.22 7.50
C GLU A 151 17.46 -26.50 6.26
N GLN A 152 17.74 -27.24 5.20
CA GLN A 152 18.18 -26.69 3.92
C GLN A 152 17.12 -25.77 3.30
N ASP A 153 15.86 -26.17 3.30
CA ASP A 153 14.77 -25.33 2.78
C ASP A 153 14.68 -23.99 3.54
N VAL A 154 14.93 -23.99 4.86
CA VAL A 154 14.94 -22.74 5.65
C VAL A 154 16.17 -21.88 5.32
N ARG A 155 17.32 -22.48 5.06
CA ARG A 155 18.54 -21.76 4.62
C ARG A 155 18.34 -21.14 3.24
N GLU A 156 17.74 -21.86 2.30
CA GLU A 156 17.41 -21.29 0.99
C GLU A 156 16.43 -20.10 1.10
N ARG A 157 15.44 -20.20 1.98
CA ARG A 157 14.54 -19.06 2.27
C ARG A 157 15.29 -17.87 2.87
N ALA A 158 16.24 -18.11 3.76
CA ALA A 158 17.10 -17.07 4.30
C ALA A 158 17.93 -16.38 3.21
N LYS A 159 18.48 -17.15 2.26
CA LYS A 159 19.17 -16.64 1.07
C LYS A 159 18.23 -15.82 0.17
N LEU A 160 17.04 -16.33 -0.14
CA LEU A 160 16.04 -15.63 -0.93
C LEU A 160 15.64 -14.28 -0.30
N GLN A 161 15.51 -14.23 1.01
CA GLN A 161 15.24 -12.99 1.74
C GLN A 161 16.37 -11.97 1.58
N LEU A 162 17.62 -12.40 1.67
CA LEU A 162 18.78 -11.54 1.43
C LEU A 162 18.80 -10.99 0.00
N ILE A 163 18.49 -11.84 -0.99
CA ILE A 163 18.37 -11.43 -2.39
C ILE A 163 17.30 -10.35 -2.56
N GLN A 164 16.09 -10.62 -2.06
CA GLN A 164 14.97 -9.68 -2.17
C GLN A 164 15.26 -8.34 -1.51
N ASN A 165 15.81 -8.35 -0.29
CA ASN A 165 16.20 -7.14 0.41
C ASN A 165 17.24 -6.36 -0.38
N LYS A 166 18.25 -7.03 -0.91
CA LYS A 166 19.31 -6.38 -1.70
C LYS A 166 18.78 -5.75 -2.98
N ILE A 167 17.94 -6.46 -3.72
CA ILE A 167 17.30 -5.92 -4.93
C ILE A 167 16.44 -4.69 -4.58
N GLN A 168 15.64 -4.79 -3.53
CA GLN A 168 14.79 -3.68 -3.07
C GLN A 168 15.62 -2.47 -2.63
N ASP A 169 16.70 -2.70 -1.89
CA ASP A 169 17.63 -1.65 -1.45
C ASP A 169 18.32 -0.99 -2.65
N ASP A 170 18.77 -1.77 -3.62
CA ASP A 170 19.45 -1.25 -4.80
C ASP A 170 18.51 -0.39 -5.66
N ILE A 171 17.27 -0.82 -5.85
CA ILE A 171 16.23 -0.04 -6.54
C ILE A 171 15.93 1.24 -5.77
N SER A 172 15.72 1.15 -4.46
CA SER A 172 15.41 2.29 -3.60
C SER A 172 16.55 3.30 -3.55
N ASN A 173 17.80 2.83 -3.60
CA ASN A 173 19.00 3.65 -3.61
C ASN A 173 19.33 4.22 -5.00
N SER A 174 18.80 3.62 -6.07
CA SER A 174 18.94 4.15 -7.43
C SER A 174 18.18 5.48 -7.62
N VAL A 175 17.16 5.71 -6.80
CA VAL A 175 16.45 6.99 -6.71
C VAL A 175 17.36 8.00 -6.04
N GLY A 176 17.69 9.06 -6.77
CA GLY A 176 18.57 10.11 -6.32
C GLY A 176 18.03 10.95 -5.16
N THR A 177 18.72 12.02 -4.84
CA THR A 177 18.24 13.02 -3.89
C THR A 177 17.32 14.00 -4.61
N VAL A 178 16.15 14.24 -4.03
CA VAL A 178 15.20 15.26 -4.56
C VAL A 178 15.81 16.65 -4.43
N SER A 179 15.86 17.38 -5.54
CA SER A 179 16.41 18.73 -5.54
C SER A 179 15.48 19.70 -4.80
N GLU A 180 16.06 20.78 -4.27
CA GLU A 180 15.25 21.84 -3.66
C GLU A 180 14.32 22.52 -4.68
N SER A 181 14.77 22.62 -5.93
CA SER A 181 13.96 23.15 -7.03
C SER A 181 12.70 22.32 -7.27
N ASP A 182 12.81 20.99 -7.26
CA ASP A 182 11.66 20.11 -7.49
C ASP A 182 10.72 20.08 -6.29
N ALA A 183 11.26 20.10 -5.07
CA ALA A 183 10.47 20.27 -3.86
C ALA A 183 9.71 21.60 -3.86
N ARG A 184 10.31 22.69 -4.34
CA ARG A 184 9.66 24.01 -4.44
C ARG A 184 8.56 24.02 -5.51
N LYS A 185 8.80 23.42 -6.68
CA LYS A 185 7.76 23.23 -7.71
C LYS A 185 6.55 22.45 -7.15
N TYR A 186 6.82 21.37 -6.42
CA TYR A 186 5.75 20.58 -5.78
C TYR A 186 4.96 21.44 -4.78
N TYR A 187 5.65 22.17 -3.90
CA TYR A 187 5.02 23.07 -2.95
C TYR A 187 4.13 24.10 -3.65
N ASP A 188 4.66 24.78 -4.69
CA ASP A 188 3.93 25.83 -5.42
C ASP A 188 2.68 25.29 -6.14
N ALA A 189 2.76 24.05 -6.65
CA ALA A 189 1.63 23.38 -7.30
C ALA A 189 0.59 22.87 -6.28
N ASN A 190 0.97 22.66 -5.02
CA ASN A 190 0.15 22.00 -4.00
C ASN A 190 -0.05 22.87 -2.74
N LYS A 191 -0.03 24.18 -2.83
CA LYS A 191 -0.12 25.12 -1.67
C LYS A 191 -1.30 24.84 -0.75
N GLN A 192 -2.42 24.36 -1.29
CA GLN A 192 -3.59 24.02 -0.50
C GLN A 192 -3.31 22.91 0.53
N GLN A 193 -2.44 21.95 0.21
CA GLN A 193 -2.07 20.86 1.13
C GLN A 193 -1.27 21.37 2.34
N PHE A 194 -0.61 22.52 2.20
CA PHE A 194 0.17 23.19 3.24
C PHE A 194 -0.58 24.32 3.91
N THR A 195 -1.90 24.39 3.69
CA THR A 195 -2.76 25.42 4.28
C THR A 195 -3.48 24.83 5.50
N GLN A 196 -3.21 25.41 6.66
CA GLN A 196 -4.00 25.16 7.85
C GLN A 196 -5.30 25.95 7.74
N PRO A 197 -6.47 25.33 7.75
CA PRO A 197 -7.72 26.03 7.61
C PRO A 197 -7.94 26.98 8.81
N ALA A 198 -8.72 28.02 8.58
CA ALA A 198 -9.22 28.84 9.67
C ALA A 198 -9.97 27.97 10.66
N THR A 199 -9.80 28.23 11.96
CA THR A 199 -10.57 27.53 13.00
C THR A 199 -11.29 28.52 13.91
N ARG A 200 -12.40 28.05 14.47
CA ARG A 200 -13.20 28.78 15.47
C ARG A 200 -13.38 27.91 16.72
N THR A 201 -13.34 28.55 17.88
CA THR A 201 -13.94 27.99 19.09
C THR A 201 -15.21 28.76 19.35
N ILE A 202 -16.32 28.06 19.50
CA ILE A 202 -17.65 28.67 19.63
C ILE A 202 -18.38 28.11 20.85
N ARG A 203 -19.36 28.86 21.34
CA ARG A 203 -20.49 28.32 22.09
C ARG A 203 -21.71 28.35 21.22
N ILE A 204 -22.56 27.34 21.32
CA ILE A 204 -23.73 27.17 20.45
C ILE A 204 -24.91 26.60 21.22
N ILE A 205 -26.09 27.13 20.94
CA ILE A 205 -27.39 26.60 21.33
C ILE A 205 -28.09 26.17 20.05
N GLN A 206 -28.62 24.99 20.04
CA GLN A 206 -29.44 24.46 18.95
C GLN A 206 -30.81 24.04 19.49
N ASN A 207 -31.89 24.45 18.86
CA ASN A 207 -33.23 23.92 19.12
C ASN A 207 -34.06 23.95 17.85
N LYS A 208 -34.95 22.97 17.69
CA LYS A 208 -35.96 22.99 16.60
C LYS A 208 -37.01 24.05 16.81
N ASP A 209 -37.31 24.39 18.07
CA ASP A 209 -38.25 25.47 18.42
C ASP A 209 -37.50 26.81 18.47
N ALA A 210 -37.74 27.66 17.49
CA ALA A 210 -37.15 28.99 17.38
C ALA A 210 -37.53 29.90 18.60
N ALA A 211 -38.67 29.68 19.23
CA ALA A 211 -39.06 30.44 20.40
C ALA A 211 -38.14 30.16 21.60
N GLN A 212 -37.68 28.90 21.77
CA GLN A 212 -36.70 28.52 22.78
C GLN A 212 -35.35 29.17 22.51
N VAL A 213 -34.92 29.25 21.24
CA VAL A 213 -33.66 29.92 20.88
C VAL A 213 -33.73 31.43 21.14
N ASN A 214 -34.89 32.07 20.89
CA ASN A 214 -35.08 33.48 21.17
C ASN A 214 -35.05 33.78 22.69
N GLN A 215 -35.58 32.89 23.53
CA GLN A 215 -35.47 33.00 25.00
C GLN A 215 -34.00 32.83 25.43
N ALA A 216 -33.28 31.85 24.84
CA ALA A 216 -31.84 31.68 25.07
C ALA A 216 -31.08 32.95 24.71
N LEU A 217 -31.32 33.52 23.51
CA LEU A 217 -30.70 34.76 23.04
C LEU A 217 -30.93 35.94 24.03
N THR A 218 -32.16 36.08 24.49
CA THR A 218 -32.50 37.14 25.48
C THR A 218 -31.69 36.98 26.77
N ALA A 219 -31.56 35.75 27.27
CA ALA A 219 -30.79 35.46 28.47
C ALA A 219 -29.29 35.65 28.25
N LEU A 220 -28.75 35.26 27.09
CA LEU A 220 -27.34 35.36 26.75
C LEU A 220 -26.91 36.81 26.48
N ARG A 221 -27.78 37.62 25.86
CA ARG A 221 -27.50 39.05 25.61
C ARG A 221 -27.55 39.88 26.90
N ALA A 222 -28.25 39.40 27.92
CA ALA A 222 -28.25 40.04 29.26
C ALA A 222 -27.01 39.67 30.09
N ASP A 223 -26.48 38.46 29.91
CA ASP A 223 -25.27 37.95 30.58
C ASP A 223 -24.65 36.87 29.69
N ASP A 224 -23.52 37.19 29.04
CA ASP A 224 -22.75 36.31 28.16
C ASP A 224 -21.66 35.52 28.86
N SER A 225 -21.65 35.55 30.21
CA SER A 225 -20.67 34.81 31.00
C SER A 225 -20.70 33.31 30.77
N ALA A 226 -19.54 32.66 30.88
CA ALA A 226 -19.43 31.21 30.75
C ALA A 226 -20.36 30.43 31.70
N ALA A 227 -20.62 30.99 32.87
CA ALA A 227 -21.52 30.39 33.85
C ALA A 227 -22.97 30.45 33.39
N ASN A 228 -23.38 31.58 32.77
CA ASN A 228 -24.71 31.70 32.20
C ASN A 228 -24.89 30.87 30.95
N TRP A 229 -23.90 30.83 30.05
CA TRP A 229 -23.89 29.92 28.89
C TRP A 229 -24.14 28.46 29.29
N LYS A 230 -23.53 27.98 30.39
CA LYS A 230 -23.74 26.63 30.92
C LYS A 230 -25.19 26.40 31.34
N LYS A 231 -25.82 27.38 32.02
CA LYS A 231 -27.22 27.30 32.44
C LYS A 231 -28.15 27.31 31.23
N VAL A 232 -27.96 28.25 30.31
CA VAL A 232 -28.78 28.43 29.10
C VAL A 232 -28.66 27.25 28.18
N ALA A 233 -27.44 26.72 27.94
CA ALA A 233 -27.25 25.52 27.15
C ALA A 233 -27.97 24.30 27.75
N ALA A 234 -27.85 24.10 29.05
CA ALA A 234 -28.55 23.01 29.75
C ALA A 234 -30.07 23.12 29.64
N GLN A 235 -30.62 24.34 29.64
CA GLN A 235 -32.05 24.60 29.62
C GLN A 235 -32.65 24.53 28.20
N TYR A 236 -32.00 25.12 27.23
CA TYR A 236 -32.58 25.40 25.91
C TYR A 236 -31.97 24.58 24.77
N SER A 237 -30.73 24.05 24.91
CA SER A 237 -30.07 23.36 23.81
C SER A 237 -30.50 21.90 23.69
N THR A 238 -30.73 21.45 22.48
CA THR A 238 -30.92 20.04 22.11
C THR A 238 -29.65 19.40 21.56
N ASP A 239 -28.55 20.17 21.39
CA ASP A 239 -27.26 19.64 20.93
C ASP A 239 -26.59 18.82 22.02
N THR A 240 -26.66 17.50 21.90
CA THR A 240 -26.05 16.55 22.86
C THR A 240 -24.52 16.60 22.89
N THR A 241 -23.89 17.17 21.86
CA THR A 241 -22.41 17.23 21.76
C THR A 241 -21.81 18.29 22.69
N SER A 242 -22.52 19.42 22.85
CA SER A 242 -22.01 20.60 23.55
C SER A 242 -22.87 21.06 24.73
N LYS A 243 -24.12 20.63 24.85
CA LYS A 243 -25.07 21.03 25.88
C LYS A 243 -24.47 21.00 27.27
N ASP A 244 -23.88 19.89 27.67
CA ASP A 244 -23.32 19.67 29.00
C ASP A 244 -22.01 20.44 29.26
N LYS A 245 -21.41 20.95 28.18
CA LYS A 245 -20.19 21.77 28.16
C LYS A 245 -20.49 23.26 28.01
N GLY A 246 -21.74 23.68 28.26
CA GLY A 246 -22.15 25.08 28.10
C GLY A 246 -22.15 25.55 26.64
N GLY A 247 -22.46 24.65 25.72
CA GLY A 247 -22.46 24.91 24.28
C GLY A 247 -21.07 24.93 23.63
N LEU A 248 -19.97 24.68 24.35
CA LEU A 248 -18.61 24.81 23.83
C LEU A 248 -18.26 23.76 22.78
N ARG A 249 -17.79 24.23 21.63
CA ARG A 249 -17.22 23.43 20.53
C ARG A 249 -15.93 24.08 20.04
N SER A 250 -14.86 23.32 20.00
CA SER A 250 -13.53 23.77 19.58
C SER A 250 -13.13 23.17 18.23
N ASN A 251 -12.16 23.78 17.57
CA ASN A 251 -11.61 23.34 16.30
C ASN A 251 -12.66 23.21 15.18
N ILE A 252 -13.61 24.14 15.13
CA ILE A 252 -14.57 24.26 14.07
C ILE A 252 -13.85 24.80 12.82
N VAL A 253 -13.94 24.05 11.73
CA VAL A 253 -13.37 24.43 10.41
C VAL A 253 -14.50 24.78 9.45
N PRO A 254 -14.24 25.54 8.37
CA PRO A 254 -15.24 25.82 7.34
C PRO A 254 -15.90 24.53 6.82
N GLY A 255 -17.21 24.55 6.66
CA GLY A 255 -18.00 23.37 6.27
C GLY A 255 -18.44 22.47 7.44
N SER A 256 -18.16 22.85 8.70
CA SER A 256 -18.60 22.08 9.88
C SER A 256 -20.10 22.16 10.13
N PHE A 257 -20.77 23.16 9.61
CA PHE A 257 -22.20 23.39 9.74
C PHE A 257 -22.87 23.59 8.38
N GLN A 258 -24.20 23.47 8.37
CA GLN A 258 -24.99 23.84 7.18
C GLN A 258 -25.06 25.35 7.03
N GLN A 259 -25.07 25.80 5.78
CA GLN A 259 -25.34 27.22 5.49
C GLN A 259 -26.79 27.57 5.85
N PRO A 260 -27.05 28.82 6.29
CA PRO A 260 -26.12 29.95 6.41
C PRO A 260 -25.27 29.97 7.71
N LEU A 261 -25.51 29.05 8.65
CA LEU A 261 -24.86 29.04 9.97
C LEU A 261 -23.30 28.98 9.87
N ASP A 262 -22.79 28.19 8.94
CA ASP A 262 -21.33 28.10 8.76
C ASP A 262 -20.72 29.43 8.38
N ASP A 263 -21.29 30.11 7.39
CA ASP A 263 -20.85 31.41 6.92
C ASP A 263 -20.94 32.47 8.03
N ASP A 264 -22.05 32.46 8.80
CA ASP A 264 -22.25 33.38 9.91
C ASP A 264 -21.21 33.16 11.04
N ILE A 265 -20.87 31.91 11.36
CA ILE A 265 -19.83 31.60 12.36
C ILE A 265 -18.47 32.13 11.93
N PHE A 266 -18.13 31.98 10.64
CA PHE A 266 -16.82 32.39 10.15
C PHE A 266 -16.72 33.90 9.88
N ALA A 267 -17.85 34.60 9.70
CA ALA A 267 -17.93 36.06 9.55
C ALA A 267 -18.09 36.81 10.88
N ALA A 268 -18.61 36.14 11.93
CA ALA A 268 -18.92 36.79 13.19
C ALA A 268 -17.66 37.29 13.92
N PRO A 269 -17.77 38.45 14.60
CA PRO A 269 -16.75 38.91 15.54
C PRO A 269 -16.70 37.99 16.78
N THR A 270 -15.58 38.05 17.51
CA THR A 270 -15.43 37.31 18.77
C THR A 270 -16.13 38.00 19.94
N ASN A 271 -16.61 37.19 20.86
CA ASN A 271 -17.27 37.64 22.12
C ASN A 271 -18.54 38.46 21.89
N GLU A 272 -19.30 38.11 20.87
CA GLU A 272 -20.63 38.67 20.63
C GLU A 272 -21.65 37.55 20.38
N VAL A 273 -22.77 37.59 21.08
CA VAL A 273 -23.88 36.64 20.95
C VAL A 273 -24.64 36.93 19.67
N GLN A 274 -24.62 35.98 18.73
CA GLN A 274 -25.23 36.05 17.40
C GLN A 274 -26.46 35.15 17.28
N GLY A 275 -27.29 35.45 16.29
CA GLY A 275 -28.49 34.69 15.96
C GLY A 275 -29.80 35.48 16.19
N PRO A 276 -31.00 34.90 15.92
CA PRO A 276 -31.17 33.49 15.56
C PRO A 276 -30.76 33.20 14.11
N VAL A 277 -30.10 32.07 13.87
CA VAL A 277 -29.82 31.56 12.51
C VAL A 277 -30.57 30.25 12.33
N THR A 278 -31.30 30.13 11.25
CA THR A 278 -32.14 28.94 10.97
C THR A 278 -31.59 28.15 9.79
N THR A 279 -31.45 26.84 10.00
CA THR A 279 -31.08 25.86 8.97
C THR A 279 -32.12 24.74 8.93
N SER A 280 -31.95 23.76 8.06
CA SER A 280 -32.84 22.58 8.01
C SER A 280 -32.77 21.71 9.28
N THR A 281 -31.72 21.84 10.10
CA THR A 281 -31.53 21.05 11.32
C THR A 281 -32.02 21.73 12.59
N GLY A 282 -32.42 23.01 12.49
CA GLY A 282 -32.97 23.79 13.61
C GLY A 282 -32.53 25.24 13.55
N THR A 283 -32.86 25.94 14.64
CA THR A 283 -32.49 27.34 14.87
C THR A 283 -31.33 27.38 15.88
N PHE A 284 -30.41 28.32 15.69
CA PHE A 284 -29.19 28.43 16.44
C PHE A 284 -28.97 29.83 17.02
N ALA A 285 -28.38 29.86 18.20
CA ALA A 285 -27.70 31.02 18.76
C ALA A 285 -26.25 30.63 19.03
N PHE A 286 -25.30 31.50 18.74
CA PHE A 286 -23.89 31.19 18.94
C PHE A 286 -23.08 32.42 19.35
N GLU A 287 -21.88 32.15 19.84
CA GLU A 287 -20.84 33.14 20.14
C GLU A 287 -19.49 32.57 19.69
N VAL A 288 -18.70 33.34 18.97
CA VAL A 288 -17.32 32.98 18.63
C VAL A 288 -16.40 33.40 19.79
N ILE A 289 -15.80 32.44 20.49
CA ILE A 289 -14.89 32.67 21.60
C ILE A 289 -13.48 33.03 21.12
N SER A 290 -13.01 32.29 20.12
CA SER A 290 -11.72 32.55 19.51
C SER A 290 -11.73 32.22 18.03
N ALA A 291 -10.92 32.95 17.28
CA ALA A 291 -10.74 32.81 15.84
C ALA A 291 -9.25 32.68 15.54
N THR A 292 -8.88 31.57 14.88
CA THR A 292 -7.56 31.40 14.30
C THR A 292 -7.70 31.57 12.79
N PRO A 293 -6.99 32.50 12.16
CA PRO A 293 -7.07 32.69 10.71
C PRO A 293 -6.44 31.51 9.97
N GLU A 294 -6.83 31.35 8.72
CA GLU A 294 -6.13 30.45 7.80
C GLU A 294 -4.65 30.86 7.72
N LYS A 295 -3.78 29.85 7.71
CA LYS A 295 -2.34 30.05 7.58
C LYS A 295 -1.75 29.09 6.56
N VAL A 296 -1.18 29.63 5.49
CA VAL A 296 -0.32 28.85 4.59
C VAL A 296 1.03 28.64 5.28
N GLN A 297 1.41 27.39 5.51
CA GLN A 297 2.75 27.06 5.98
C GLN A 297 3.74 27.32 4.87
N SER A 298 4.75 28.14 5.11
CA SER A 298 5.76 28.41 4.09
C SER A 298 6.67 27.21 3.86
N PHE A 299 7.33 27.19 2.72
CA PHE A 299 8.26 26.14 2.33
C PHE A 299 9.37 25.88 3.37
N ASP A 300 9.80 26.94 4.05
CA ASP A 300 10.88 26.90 5.04
C ASP A 300 10.38 26.82 6.50
N ASP A 301 9.05 26.84 6.71
CA ASP A 301 8.47 26.71 8.05
C ASP A 301 8.79 25.32 8.64
N THR A 302 9.06 25.32 9.95
CA THR A 302 9.20 24.08 10.72
C THR A 302 7.87 23.74 11.33
N VAL A 303 7.40 22.51 11.06
CA VAL A 303 6.11 22.01 11.52
C VAL A 303 6.30 20.76 12.37
N SER A 304 5.49 20.65 13.43
CA SER A 304 5.47 19.44 14.25
C SER A 304 4.70 18.35 13.53
N SER A 305 5.21 17.12 13.56
CA SER A 305 4.48 15.97 13.03
C SER A 305 3.20 15.73 13.86
N ALA A 306 2.07 15.51 13.17
CA ALA A 306 0.80 15.15 13.82
C ALA A 306 0.89 13.84 14.63
N SER A 307 1.87 12.97 14.32
CA SER A 307 2.15 11.71 15.00
C SER A 307 3.12 11.83 16.18
N GLY A 308 3.51 13.06 16.57
CA GLY A 308 4.42 13.29 17.71
C GLY A 308 5.91 13.10 17.41
N GLY A 309 6.27 12.98 16.14
CA GLY A 309 7.66 12.94 15.70
C GLY A 309 8.38 14.29 15.82
N PRO A 310 9.70 14.35 15.58
CA PRO A 310 10.47 15.57 15.61
C PRO A 310 9.93 16.59 14.61
N ALA A 311 10.00 17.87 14.96
CA ALA A 311 9.61 18.95 14.06
C ALA A 311 10.54 18.96 12.83
N GLN A 312 9.98 19.07 11.64
CA GLN A 312 10.70 19.07 10.36
C GLN A 312 10.28 20.26 9.50
N LYS A 313 11.16 20.70 8.61
CA LYS A 313 10.78 21.72 7.62
C LYS A 313 9.77 21.16 6.63
N VAL A 314 8.86 22.02 6.17
CA VAL A 314 7.92 21.68 5.08
C VAL A 314 8.69 21.18 3.85
N SER A 315 9.79 21.84 3.49
CA SER A 315 10.68 21.42 2.40
C SER A 315 11.23 20.01 2.55
N ASP A 316 11.60 19.61 3.77
CA ASP A 316 12.15 18.27 4.03
C ASP A 316 11.06 17.20 3.96
N GLN A 317 9.85 17.52 4.46
CA GLN A 317 8.69 16.63 4.32
C GLN A 317 8.35 16.40 2.84
N ILE A 318 8.35 17.46 2.03
CA ILE A 318 8.11 17.38 0.59
C ILE A 318 9.17 16.52 -0.09
N LYS A 319 10.46 16.74 0.20
CA LYS A 319 11.54 15.91 -0.36
C LYS A 319 11.38 14.45 -0.01
N GLN A 320 11.01 14.13 1.23
CA GLN A 320 10.74 12.76 1.64
C GLN A 320 9.54 12.16 0.91
N GLN A 321 8.47 12.93 0.74
CA GLN A 321 7.27 12.48 0.03
C GLN A 321 7.57 12.18 -1.45
N ILE A 322 8.23 13.11 -2.16
CA ILE A 322 8.62 12.91 -3.56
C ILE A 322 9.55 11.70 -3.67
N LYS A 323 10.57 11.60 -2.80
CA LYS A 323 11.49 10.45 -2.81
C LYS A 323 10.77 9.13 -2.61
N SER A 324 9.82 9.06 -1.67
CA SER A 324 9.04 7.84 -1.44
C SER A 324 8.18 7.48 -2.66
N GLN A 325 7.62 8.47 -3.35
CA GLN A 325 6.86 8.26 -4.57
C GLN A 325 7.76 7.75 -5.70
N GLU A 326 8.91 8.38 -5.93
CA GLU A 326 9.88 7.94 -6.95
C GLU A 326 10.43 6.54 -6.66
N GLN A 327 10.66 6.20 -5.39
CA GLN A 327 11.03 4.84 -4.99
C GLN A 327 9.93 3.82 -5.31
N GLN A 328 8.68 4.17 -5.05
CA GLN A 328 7.55 3.30 -5.38
C GLN A 328 7.40 3.12 -6.88
N GLU A 329 7.57 4.17 -7.66
CA GLU A 329 7.54 4.13 -9.12
C GLU A 329 8.69 3.27 -9.68
N ALA A 330 9.91 3.40 -9.12
CA ALA A 330 11.06 2.59 -9.50
C ALA A 330 10.85 1.09 -9.19
N LEU A 331 10.30 0.77 -8.00
CA LEU A 331 9.95 -0.61 -7.64
C LEU A 331 8.88 -1.18 -8.57
N THR A 332 7.91 -0.36 -8.93
CA THR A 332 6.86 -0.71 -9.88
C THR A 332 7.44 -1.05 -11.25
N ALA A 333 8.22 -0.12 -11.81
CA ALA A 333 8.84 -0.30 -13.12
C ALA A 333 9.81 -1.50 -13.17
N PHE A 334 10.55 -1.74 -12.07
CA PHE A 334 11.37 -2.94 -11.94
C PHE A 334 10.52 -4.20 -11.95
N GLY A 335 9.46 -4.27 -11.13
CA GLY A 335 8.58 -5.43 -11.05
C GLY A 335 7.97 -5.80 -12.40
N ASP A 336 7.64 -4.80 -13.22
CA ASP A 336 7.07 -4.97 -14.54
C ASP A 336 8.10 -5.55 -15.53
N SER A 337 9.28 -4.94 -15.58
CA SER A 337 10.36 -5.41 -16.43
C SER A 337 10.88 -6.79 -16.01
N PHE A 338 10.99 -7.04 -14.72
CA PHE A 338 11.34 -8.32 -14.12
C PHE A 338 10.37 -9.42 -14.56
N ARG A 339 9.08 -9.20 -14.36
CA ARG A 339 8.06 -10.18 -14.74
C ARG A 339 8.08 -10.46 -16.24
N SER A 340 8.09 -9.41 -17.07
CA SER A 340 8.11 -9.56 -18.52
C SER A 340 9.31 -10.37 -18.99
N TYR A 341 10.51 -10.05 -18.48
CA TYR A 341 11.75 -10.75 -18.82
C TYR A 341 11.70 -12.23 -18.43
N TRP A 342 11.40 -12.55 -17.17
CA TRP A 342 11.42 -13.92 -16.69
C TRP A 342 10.26 -14.76 -17.25
N THR A 343 9.09 -14.18 -17.49
CA THR A 343 8.01 -14.86 -18.20
C THR A 343 8.46 -15.28 -19.60
N SER A 344 9.15 -14.42 -20.35
CA SER A 344 9.61 -14.73 -21.71
C SER A 344 10.63 -15.86 -21.77
N LEU A 345 11.30 -16.18 -20.68
CA LEU A 345 12.24 -17.28 -20.56
C LEU A 345 11.60 -18.57 -19.99
N THR A 346 10.33 -18.53 -19.58
CA THR A 346 9.69 -19.62 -18.83
C THR A 346 8.72 -20.39 -19.69
N GLN A 347 8.95 -21.68 -19.91
CA GLN A 347 8.03 -22.62 -20.56
C GLN A 347 7.48 -23.60 -19.53
N CYS A 348 6.19 -23.90 -19.59
CA CYS A 348 5.54 -24.84 -18.69
C CYS A 348 4.89 -25.99 -19.45
N ALA A 349 4.88 -27.19 -18.88
CA ALA A 349 4.13 -28.31 -19.39
C ALA A 349 2.62 -28.02 -19.39
N SER A 350 1.88 -28.60 -20.32
CA SER A 350 0.46 -28.30 -20.58
C SER A 350 -0.45 -28.38 -19.33
N ASP A 351 -0.15 -29.33 -18.44
CA ASP A 351 -0.92 -29.54 -17.21
C ASP A 351 -0.56 -28.56 -16.09
N TYR A 352 0.50 -27.74 -16.27
CA TYR A 352 1.06 -26.85 -15.25
C TYR A 352 1.04 -25.37 -15.69
N LEU A 353 0.30 -25.05 -16.71
CA LEU A 353 0.19 -23.69 -17.25
C LEU A 353 -0.43 -22.73 -16.20
N VAL A 354 0.31 -21.67 -15.89
CA VAL A 354 -0.10 -20.56 -15.02
C VAL A 354 0.35 -19.22 -15.61
N GLN A 355 -0.17 -18.12 -15.08
CA GLN A 355 0.38 -16.80 -15.37
C GLN A 355 1.85 -16.76 -14.93
N GLY A 356 2.74 -16.52 -15.88
CA GLY A 356 4.18 -16.62 -15.67
C GLY A 356 4.85 -17.63 -16.59
N CYS A 357 4.08 -18.47 -17.28
CA CYS A 357 4.58 -19.28 -18.39
C CYS A 357 4.39 -18.50 -19.69
N ASP A 358 5.40 -18.41 -20.55
CA ASP A 358 5.31 -17.73 -21.85
C ASP A 358 4.24 -18.39 -22.74
N ASN A 359 4.14 -19.71 -22.67
CA ASN A 359 3.15 -20.49 -23.41
C ASN A 359 1.76 -20.52 -22.72
N PHE A 360 1.52 -19.71 -21.69
CA PHE A 360 0.22 -19.55 -21.07
C PHE A 360 -0.72 -18.74 -21.98
N ASN A 361 -1.40 -19.42 -22.88
CA ASN A 361 -2.54 -18.84 -23.58
C ASN A 361 -3.72 -18.81 -22.62
N GLY A 362 -3.73 -17.85 -21.69
CA GLY A 362 -4.85 -17.66 -20.77
C GLY A 362 -6.14 -17.65 -21.57
N GLY A 363 -7.09 -18.54 -21.23
CA GLY A 363 -8.42 -18.58 -21.85
C GLY A 363 -9.31 -17.38 -21.51
N GLY A 364 -8.72 -16.22 -21.36
CA GLY A 364 -9.37 -14.92 -21.37
C GLY A 364 -9.40 -14.40 -22.81
N PRO A 365 -10.45 -13.68 -23.22
CA PRO A 365 -10.54 -13.12 -24.55
C PRO A 365 -9.28 -12.28 -24.80
N THR A 366 -8.54 -12.59 -25.84
CA THR A 366 -7.45 -11.76 -26.35
C THR A 366 -8.03 -10.41 -26.71
N CYS A 367 -7.81 -9.42 -25.87
CA CYS A 367 -8.16 -8.04 -26.20
C CYS A 367 -7.19 -7.55 -27.27
N ASP A 368 -7.62 -7.62 -28.52
CA ASP A 368 -6.92 -7.00 -29.62
C ASP A 368 -7.21 -5.50 -29.61
N PRO A 369 -6.24 -4.63 -29.24
CA PRO A 369 -6.47 -3.19 -29.17
C PRO A 369 -6.87 -2.57 -30.52
N SER A 370 -6.57 -3.25 -31.63
CA SER A 370 -6.92 -2.80 -32.98
C SER A 370 -8.41 -3.02 -33.35
N LYS A 371 -9.15 -3.77 -32.50
CA LYS A 371 -10.58 -4.06 -32.69
C LYS A 371 -11.51 -3.26 -31.78
N LEU A 372 -10.97 -2.34 -30.98
CA LEU A 372 -11.77 -1.39 -30.20
C LEU A 372 -12.28 -0.28 -31.16
N GLY A 373 -13.41 -0.55 -31.81
CA GLY A 373 -14.14 0.47 -32.57
C GLY A 373 -14.71 1.55 -31.65
N PRO A 374 -15.05 2.74 -32.19
CA PRO A 374 -15.61 3.82 -31.38
C PRO A 374 -16.93 3.37 -30.76
N SER A 375 -17.07 3.63 -29.44
CA SER A 375 -18.20 3.32 -28.58
C SER A 375 -19.57 3.33 -29.28
N GLN A 376 -20.23 2.16 -29.31
CA GLN A 376 -21.67 2.10 -29.43
C GLN A 376 -22.26 1.75 -28.06
N THR A 377 -23.12 2.63 -27.61
CA THR A 377 -23.91 2.54 -26.38
C THR A 377 -24.85 1.34 -26.42
N GLY A 378 -24.80 0.49 -25.40
CA GLY A 378 -25.83 -0.47 -25.04
C GLY A 378 -25.60 -1.90 -25.54
N GLY A 379 -24.97 -2.72 -24.72
CA GLY A 379 -24.88 -4.17 -24.88
C GLY A 379 -23.83 -4.72 -23.94
N GLU A 380 -24.21 -5.67 -23.08
CA GLU A 380 -23.30 -6.39 -22.19
C GLU A 380 -22.13 -6.97 -23.01
N SER A 381 -20.96 -6.36 -22.92
CA SER A 381 -19.72 -6.94 -23.42
C SER A 381 -19.03 -7.71 -22.29
N GLN A 382 -19.20 -9.03 -22.31
CA GLN A 382 -18.41 -9.94 -21.52
C GLN A 382 -16.92 -9.77 -21.88
N GLY A 383 -16.09 -9.45 -20.90
CA GLY A 383 -14.80 -10.04 -20.76
C GLY A 383 -13.55 -9.30 -21.20
N CYS A 384 -13.40 -8.00 -20.99
CA CYS A 384 -12.08 -7.43 -20.83
C CYS A 384 -11.96 -6.89 -19.40
N PRO A 385 -11.01 -7.36 -18.58
CA PRO A 385 -10.72 -6.70 -17.33
C PRO A 385 -10.19 -5.30 -17.64
N ALA A 386 -10.85 -4.27 -17.12
CA ALA A 386 -10.37 -2.91 -17.22
C ALA A 386 -8.95 -2.82 -16.65
N PRO A 387 -8.05 -2.03 -17.26
CA PRO A 387 -6.76 -1.78 -16.67
C PRO A 387 -6.97 -1.16 -15.29
N VAL A 388 -6.37 -1.78 -14.26
CA VAL A 388 -6.49 -1.32 -12.87
C VAL A 388 -5.57 -0.10 -12.70
N PHE A 389 -5.94 1.02 -13.30
CA PHE A 389 -5.36 2.33 -13.07
C PHE A 389 -6.49 3.34 -12.96
N ALA A 390 -7.10 3.38 -11.80
CA ALA A 390 -7.70 4.56 -11.19
C ALA A 390 -8.32 4.10 -9.86
N SER A 391 -7.81 4.57 -8.76
CA SER A 391 -8.57 4.62 -7.52
C SER A 391 -9.72 5.62 -7.72
N CYS A 392 -10.82 5.16 -8.28
CA CYS A 392 -12.08 5.87 -8.22
C CYS A 392 -12.71 5.53 -6.87
N GLN A 393 -12.72 6.47 -5.93
CA GLN A 393 -13.50 6.35 -4.71
C GLN A 393 -14.98 6.35 -5.08
N GLU A 394 -15.68 5.27 -4.74
CA GLU A 394 -17.14 5.23 -4.76
C GLU A 394 -17.68 6.18 -3.70
N GLY A 395 -18.24 7.28 -4.15
CA GLY A 395 -19.10 8.13 -3.33
C GLY A 395 -20.40 7.40 -3.04
N SER A 396 -20.73 7.26 -1.76
CA SER A 396 -21.98 6.69 -1.26
C SER A 396 -23.20 7.33 -1.93
N ALA A 397 -23.88 6.58 -2.78
CA ALA A 397 -25.14 6.98 -3.39
C ALA A 397 -26.27 6.81 -2.38
N GLN A 398 -26.87 7.92 -1.93
CA GLN A 398 -28.23 7.93 -1.41
C GLN A 398 -29.24 8.04 -2.58
N THR A 399 -30.06 7.02 -2.68
CA THR A 399 -31.38 6.91 -3.27
C THR A 399 -31.91 8.06 -4.14
N GLY A 400 -32.15 7.74 -5.42
CA GLY A 400 -33.15 8.44 -6.24
C GLY A 400 -32.71 8.71 -7.67
N GLY A 401 -32.92 7.76 -8.57
CA GLY A 401 -33.24 7.94 -9.99
C GLY A 401 -32.30 8.81 -10.83
N GLN A 402 -31.63 8.16 -11.69
CA GLN A 402 -31.00 8.49 -12.97
C GLN A 402 -29.51 8.14 -12.99
N ALA A 403 -29.10 7.42 -14.04
CA ALA A 403 -27.74 6.98 -14.29
C ALA A 403 -26.76 8.16 -14.24
N GLY A 404 -25.95 8.20 -13.15
CA GLY A 404 -24.91 9.18 -12.98
C GLY A 404 -23.70 8.81 -13.82
N GLN A 405 -23.32 9.69 -14.74
CA GLN A 405 -22.05 9.63 -15.44
C GLN A 405 -20.90 9.73 -14.43
N LEU A 406 -19.98 8.77 -14.46
CA LEU A 406 -18.70 8.85 -13.78
C LEU A 406 -17.88 10.00 -14.38
N GLN A 407 -17.80 11.12 -13.69
CA GLN A 407 -16.86 12.19 -14.01
C GLN A 407 -15.51 11.87 -13.35
N CYS A 408 -14.58 11.40 -14.15
CA CYS A 408 -13.16 11.41 -13.78
C CYS A 408 -12.62 12.81 -14.08
N THR A 409 -12.58 13.69 -13.08
CA THR A 409 -11.87 14.97 -13.18
C THR A 409 -10.45 14.78 -12.69
N GLY A 410 -9.49 14.78 -13.62
CA GLY A 410 -8.08 14.78 -13.32
C GLY A 410 -7.29 14.62 -14.62
N ALA A 411 -7.10 15.72 -15.34
CA ALA A 411 -6.05 15.79 -16.33
C ALA A 411 -4.72 15.75 -15.56
N GLY A 412 -4.13 14.58 -15.41
CA GLY A 412 -2.74 14.44 -15.03
C GLY A 412 -1.86 15.05 -16.13
N PRO A 413 -0.67 15.58 -15.81
CA PRO A 413 0.24 16.10 -16.81
C PRO A 413 0.54 15.02 -17.85
N SER A 414 0.47 15.38 -19.12
CA SER A 414 0.86 14.52 -20.24
C SER A 414 2.20 13.85 -19.95
N PRO A 415 2.35 12.55 -20.21
CA PRO A 415 3.63 11.90 -20.06
C PRO A 415 4.64 12.62 -20.95
N ALA A 416 5.73 13.07 -20.34
CA ALA A 416 6.88 13.56 -21.08
C ALA A 416 7.31 12.46 -22.05
N SER A 417 7.58 12.83 -23.29
CA SER A 417 8.08 11.91 -24.35
C SER A 417 9.17 11.01 -23.79
N PRO A 418 9.21 9.72 -24.14
CA PRO A 418 10.20 8.77 -23.65
C PRO A 418 11.59 9.23 -24.14
N GLY A 419 12.27 10.00 -23.31
CA GLY A 419 13.69 10.23 -23.42
C GLY A 419 14.37 8.90 -23.16
N SER A 420 15.15 8.44 -24.12
CA SER A 420 15.94 7.22 -24.16
C SER A 420 16.42 6.77 -22.79
N PHE A 421 15.76 5.78 -22.22
CA PHE A 421 16.25 5.03 -21.08
C PHE A 421 17.51 4.30 -21.53
N LYS A 422 18.67 4.69 -21.00
CA LYS A 422 19.85 3.85 -21.09
C LYS A 422 19.61 2.65 -20.17
N PRO A 423 19.84 1.40 -20.63
CA PRO A 423 19.79 0.25 -19.75
C PRO A 423 20.76 0.49 -18.58
N PHE A 424 20.32 0.17 -17.36
CA PHE A 424 21.13 0.23 -16.15
C PHE A 424 22.31 -0.73 -16.35
N VAL A 425 23.49 -0.17 -16.56
CA VAL A 425 24.75 -0.90 -16.51
C VAL A 425 25.30 -0.63 -15.11
N PRO A 426 25.42 -1.64 -14.23
CA PRO A 426 26.05 -1.44 -12.94
C PRO A 426 27.50 -0.97 -13.17
N SER A 427 27.86 0.14 -12.54
CA SER A 427 29.21 0.69 -12.58
C SER A 427 30.16 -0.32 -11.94
N ALA A 428 30.97 -0.97 -12.74
CA ALA A 428 32.03 -1.83 -12.26
C ALA A 428 33.10 -0.98 -11.55
N GLY A 429 33.39 -1.30 -10.29
CA GLY A 429 34.64 -0.96 -9.66
C GLY A 429 34.60 0.12 -8.59
N GLY A 430 34.32 -0.27 -7.38
CA GLY A 430 34.80 0.38 -6.16
C GLY A 430 35.26 -0.71 -5.20
N ALA A 431 36.56 -0.77 -4.97
CA ALA A 431 37.17 -1.72 -4.01
C ALA A 431 36.55 -1.56 -2.61
N PRO A 432 36.45 -2.63 -1.82
CA PRO A 432 35.89 -2.59 -0.48
C PRO A 432 36.77 -1.73 0.45
N GLN A 433 36.17 -0.64 0.95
CA GLN A 433 36.76 0.10 2.07
C GLN A 433 36.42 -0.67 3.36
N GLY A 434 37.42 -0.83 4.18
CA GLY A 434 37.38 -1.55 5.45
C GLY A 434 36.44 -0.94 6.49
N PRO A 435 36.21 -1.65 7.59
CA PRO A 435 35.14 -1.34 8.53
C PRO A 435 35.40 -0.03 9.30
N HIS A 436 34.44 0.88 9.28
CA HIS A 436 34.39 2.01 10.21
C HIS A 436 33.75 1.58 11.53
N PRO A 437 34.19 2.13 12.67
CA PRO A 437 33.72 1.73 13.99
C PRO A 437 32.27 2.16 14.25
N ALA A 438 31.58 1.34 15.05
CA ALA A 438 30.22 1.49 15.47
C ALA A 438 29.92 2.86 16.11
N GLY A 439 28.97 3.60 15.54
CA GLY A 439 28.29 4.70 16.18
C GLY A 439 26.93 4.21 16.70
N GLU A 440 26.70 4.37 18.00
CA GLU A 440 25.41 4.11 18.64
C GLU A 440 24.30 4.98 18.02
N GLY A 441 23.23 4.35 17.53
CA GLY A 441 22.09 5.05 16.94
C GLY A 441 20.84 4.19 16.93
N THR A 442 20.01 4.42 17.93
CA THR A 442 18.55 4.25 18.03
C THR A 442 17.85 3.21 17.14
N THR A 443 17.35 2.22 17.83
CA THR A 443 16.49 1.15 17.38
C THR A 443 15.17 1.63 16.77
N GLY A 444 15.08 1.64 15.45
CA GLY A 444 13.83 1.53 14.71
C GLY A 444 13.76 0.11 14.15
N ALA A 445 12.87 -0.71 14.67
CA ALA A 445 12.70 -2.07 14.20
C ALA A 445 12.15 -2.07 12.76
N PRO A 446 12.84 -2.69 11.78
CA PRO A 446 12.23 -2.95 10.49
C PRO A 446 11.15 -4.03 10.66
N GLY A 447 10.00 -3.83 9.99
CA GLY A 447 8.88 -4.76 10.03
C GLY A 447 9.30 -6.18 9.69
N GLY A 448 9.16 -7.07 10.65
CA GLY A 448 9.53 -8.46 10.52
C GLY A 448 8.72 -9.16 9.42
N ILE A 449 9.41 -9.78 8.49
CA ILE A 449 8.81 -10.61 7.45
C ILE A 449 8.48 -11.96 8.10
N SER A 450 7.18 -12.25 8.21
CA SER A 450 6.70 -13.55 8.69
C SER A 450 6.82 -14.59 7.58
N ILE A 451 7.52 -15.68 7.86
CA ILE A 451 7.56 -16.84 6.97
C ILE A 451 6.25 -17.63 7.14
N PRO A 452 5.46 -17.89 6.09
CA PRO A 452 4.26 -18.70 6.20
C PRO A 452 4.61 -20.10 6.76
N GLY A 453 3.94 -20.47 7.85
CA GLY A 453 4.14 -21.76 8.52
C GLY A 453 5.23 -21.81 9.60
N LEU A 454 6.00 -20.73 9.82
CA LEU A 454 7.02 -20.66 10.85
C LEU A 454 6.78 -19.51 11.85
N THR A 455 5.57 -19.32 12.33
CA THR A 455 5.29 -18.38 13.42
C THR A 455 4.94 -19.15 14.68
N GLY A 456 5.70 -18.93 15.76
CA GLY A 456 5.37 -19.39 17.10
C GLY A 456 4.03 -18.80 17.56
N GLY A 457 3.12 -19.66 18.03
CA GLY A 457 1.82 -19.31 18.57
C GLY A 457 1.88 -18.67 19.96
#